data_099ad6efdacea772d0c2a6f3734206a2
#
_entry.id   099ad6efdacea772d0c2a6f3734206a2
#
_cell.length_a   1.000
_cell.length_b   1.000
_cell.length_c   1.000
_cell.angle_alpha   90.00
_cell.angle_beta   90.00
_cell.angle_gamma   90.00
#
_symmetry.space_group_name_H-M   'P 1'
#
loop_
_entity.id
_entity.type
_entity.pdbx_description
1 polymer ?
#
loop_
_entity_poly.entity_id
_entity_poly.type
_entity_poly.pdbx_seq_one_letter_code
_entity_poly.pdbx_strand_id
1 'polypeptide(L)'
;MSKIVVSVIGLDCPGVVYAVSSTLSALECNIEEVSQTILKNQFAAIFVANKPENLDNNLIHDRLSQAIEDRGMHLSVTIRDFEESGEYALAESEPFVVTVDGEDRFEIISAFSKIFADQKVNIENLKALMPEDEKRALLVFEIALPMEIDRNALRRTLKDKARTLGLQLSMQHRDIFEALHRVQPV
;
A
#
# COMPACT_ATOMS: atom_id res chain seq x y z
N MET A 1 -17.78 8.75 20.11
CA MET A 1 -17.54 7.83 18.97
C MET A 1 -16.10 7.42 18.97
N SER A 2 -15.79 6.16 18.77
CA SER A 2 -14.43 5.65 18.65
C SER A 2 -14.12 5.27 17.20
N LYS A 3 -12.87 5.45 16.78
CA LYS A 3 -12.44 5.21 15.41
C LYS A 3 -11.85 3.81 15.28
N ILE A 4 -12.20 3.10 14.20
CA ILE A 4 -11.72 1.76 13.89
C ILE A 4 -11.16 1.68 12.49
N VAL A 5 -10.31 0.67 12.27
CA VAL A 5 -9.83 0.24 10.96
C VAL A 5 -10.41 -1.12 10.66
N VAL A 6 -11.10 -1.23 9.53
CA VAL A 6 -11.61 -2.49 8.98
C VAL A 6 -10.80 -2.85 7.75
N SER A 7 -10.11 -3.98 7.76
CA SER A 7 -9.36 -4.50 6.62
C SER A 7 -10.08 -5.69 6.03
N VAL A 8 -10.25 -5.71 4.72
CA VAL A 8 -10.93 -6.78 3.97
C VAL A 8 -10.03 -7.27 2.86
N ILE A 9 -9.81 -8.58 2.79
CA ILE A 9 -8.96 -9.19 1.77
C ILE A 9 -9.55 -10.53 1.30
N GLY A 10 -9.46 -10.83 0.01
CA GLY A 10 -9.84 -12.11 -0.57
C GLY A 10 -10.10 -12.06 -2.07
N LEU A 11 -10.89 -12.98 -2.59
CA LEU A 11 -11.22 -13.00 -4.02
C LEU A 11 -12.08 -11.80 -4.41
N ASP A 12 -11.66 -11.12 -5.49
CA ASP A 12 -12.42 -10.00 -6.03
C ASP A 12 -13.71 -10.47 -6.67
N CYS A 13 -14.81 -9.79 -6.31
CA CYS A 13 -16.09 -9.99 -6.95
C CYS A 13 -16.97 -8.73 -6.84
N PRO A 14 -17.96 -8.57 -7.75
CA PRO A 14 -18.91 -7.47 -7.66
C PRO A 14 -19.67 -7.46 -6.33
N GLY A 15 -19.75 -6.28 -5.70
CA GLY A 15 -20.54 -6.08 -4.49
C GLY A 15 -19.76 -6.12 -3.18
N VAL A 16 -18.45 -6.36 -3.17
CA VAL A 16 -17.63 -6.37 -1.94
C VAL A 16 -17.77 -5.07 -1.16
N VAL A 17 -17.53 -3.93 -1.81
CA VAL A 17 -17.63 -2.61 -1.16
C VAL A 17 -19.03 -2.36 -0.62
N TYR A 18 -20.06 -2.77 -1.37
CA TYR A 18 -21.45 -2.64 -0.92
C TYR A 18 -21.73 -3.50 0.32
N ALA A 19 -21.28 -4.76 0.33
CA ALA A 19 -21.48 -5.64 1.48
C ALA A 19 -20.88 -5.05 2.76
N VAL A 20 -19.65 -4.53 2.65
CA VAL A 20 -18.95 -3.91 3.80
C VAL A 20 -19.61 -2.60 4.21
N SER A 21 -19.84 -1.68 3.27
CA SER A 21 -20.37 -0.35 3.59
C SER A 21 -21.81 -0.40 4.09
N SER A 22 -22.67 -1.26 3.52
CA SER A 22 -24.05 -1.42 3.97
C SER A 22 -24.12 -2.03 5.38
N THR A 23 -23.25 -2.98 5.71
CA THR A 23 -23.20 -3.58 7.04
C THR A 23 -22.69 -2.57 8.08
N LEU A 24 -21.65 -1.81 7.78
CA LEU A 24 -21.15 -0.75 8.66
C LEU A 24 -22.22 0.32 8.88
N SER A 25 -22.92 0.73 7.82
CA SER A 25 -24.01 1.70 7.92
C SER A 25 -25.18 1.19 8.78
N ALA A 26 -25.55 -0.07 8.64
CA ALA A 26 -26.60 -0.70 9.48
C ALA A 26 -26.22 -0.78 10.97
N LEU A 27 -24.94 -0.75 11.28
CA LEU A 27 -24.39 -0.69 12.65
C LEU A 27 -24.11 0.76 13.11
N GLU A 28 -24.63 1.75 12.41
CA GLU A 28 -24.43 3.18 12.69
C GLU A 28 -22.94 3.61 12.66
N CYS A 29 -22.11 2.86 11.96
CA CYS A 29 -20.72 3.23 11.72
C CYS A 29 -20.62 4.17 10.52
N ASN A 30 -19.94 5.30 10.68
CA ASN A 30 -19.70 6.28 9.61
C ASN A 30 -18.31 6.07 9.01
N ILE A 31 -18.25 5.71 7.73
CA ILE A 31 -16.99 5.56 7.00
C ILE A 31 -16.44 6.95 6.68
N GLU A 32 -15.22 7.24 7.14
CA GLU A 32 -14.51 8.50 6.86
C GLU A 32 -13.61 8.39 5.65
N GLU A 33 -12.93 7.25 5.52
CA GLU A 33 -11.95 7.03 4.47
C GLU A 33 -11.96 5.59 4.01
N VAL A 34 -11.71 5.39 2.70
CA VAL A 34 -11.58 4.06 2.11
C VAL A 34 -10.47 4.06 1.08
N SER A 35 -9.62 3.02 1.14
CA SER A 35 -8.64 2.73 0.10
C SER A 35 -8.76 1.27 -0.30
N GLN A 36 -8.76 1.00 -1.62
CA GLN A 36 -8.81 -0.36 -2.14
C GLN A 36 -7.83 -0.58 -3.29
N THR A 37 -7.43 -1.81 -3.46
CA THR A 37 -6.63 -2.24 -4.61
C THR A 37 -7.06 -3.64 -5.06
N ILE A 38 -6.86 -3.90 -6.35
CA ILE A 38 -7.05 -5.24 -6.92
C ILE A 38 -5.71 -5.65 -7.52
N LEU A 39 -5.14 -6.75 -7.02
CA LEU A 39 -3.93 -7.34 -7.57
C LEU A 39 -4.28 -8.70 -8.17
N LYS A 40 -4.22 -8.80 -9.51
CA LYS A 40 -4.75 -9.94 -10.25
C LYS A 40 -6.25 -10.10 -9.95
N ASN A 41 -6.65 -11.15 -9.28
CA ASN A 41 -8.04 -11.38 -8.85
C ASN A 41 -8.21 -11.31 -7.32
N GLN A 42 -7.26 -10.67 -6.62
CA GLN A 42 -7.31 -10.49 -5.17
C GLN A 42 -7.68 -9.04 -4.86
N PHE A 43 -8.75 -8.88 -4.12
CA PHE A 43 -9.23 -7.62 -3.57
C PHE A 43 -8.57 -7.38 -2.22
N ALA A 44 -8.13 -6.17 -1.94
CA ALA A 44 -7.73 -5.71 -0.62
C ALA A 44 -8.25 -4.29 -0.39
N ALA A 45 -8.86 -4.05 0.77
CA ALA A 45 -9.33 -2.72 1.14
C ALA A 45 -9.14 -2.44 2.62
N ILE A 46 -8.95 -1.16 2.94
CA ILE A 46 -8.93 -0.61 4.29
C ILE A 46 -10.00 0.46 4.37
N PHE A 47 -10.86 0.35 5.38
CA PHE A 47 -11.88 1.35 5.71
C PHE A 47 -11.53 1.94 7.08
N VAL A 48 -11.54 3.25 7.18
CA VAL A 48 -11.48 3.97 8.46
C VAL A 48 -12.90 4.46 8.77
N ALA A 49 -13.43 4.07 9.92
CA ALA A 49 -14.80 4.40 10.29
C ALA A 49 -14.93 4.80 11.76
N ASN A 50 -15.88 5.69 12.05
CA ASN A 50 -16.33 5.99 13.40
C ASN A 50 -17.45 5.05 13.78
N LYS A 51 -17.35 4.42 14.93
CA LYS A 51 -18.38 3.56 15.52
C LYS A 51 -18.98 4.16 16.81
N PRO A 52 -20.22 3.79 17.19
CA PRO A 52 -20.73 4.05 18.54
C PRO A 52 -19.79 3.47 19.61
N GLU A 53 -19.61 4.18 20.72
CA GLU A 53 -18.66 3.77 21.76
C GLU A 53 -19.00 2.43 22.42
N ASN A 54 -20.28 2.12 22.51
CA ASN A 54 -20.79 0.87 23.08
C ASN A 54 -20.82 -0.30 22.10
N LEU A 55 -20.42 -0.10 20.85
CA LEU A 55 -20.40 -1.15 19.84
C LEU A 55 -19.07 -1.92 19.91
N ASP A 56 -19.16 -3.24 20.12
CA ASP A 56 -18.00 -4.12 20.21
C ASP A 56 -17.44 -4.43 18.82
N ASN A 57 -16.12 -4.44 18.68
CA ASN A 57 -15.43 -4.81 17.45
C ASN A 57 -15.72 -6.25 17.02
N ASN A 58 -15.92 -7.18 17.96
CA ASN A 58 -16.30 -8.55 17.64
C ASN A 58 -17.68 -8.62 17.00
N LEU A 59 -18.65 -7.82 17.50
CA LEU A 59 -19.98 -7.77 16.90
C LEU A 59 -19.92 -7.21 15.46
N ILE A 60 -19.11 -6.19 15.23
CA ILE A 60 -18.91 -5.67 13.86
C ILE A 60 -18.29 -6.75 12.96
N HIS A 61 -17.27 -7.44 13.45
CA HIS A 61 -16.60 -8.54 12.74
C HIS A 61 -17.60 -9.64 12.37
N ASP A 62 -18.40 -10.10 13.33
CA ASP A 62 -19.37 -11.18 13.09
C ASP A 62 -20.43 -10.78 12.09
N ARG A 63 -20.92 -9.54 12.14
CA ARG A 63 -21.89 -9.01 11.19
C ARG A 63 -21.32 -8.88 9.77
N LEU A 64 -20.09 -8.42 9.66
CA LEU A 64 -19.39 -8.33 8.36
C LEU A 64 -19.13 -9.72 7.79
N SER A 65 -18.64 -10.65 8.60
CA SER A 65 -18.37 -12.04 8.20
C SER A 65 -19.67 -12.71 7.71
N GLN A 66 -20.76 -12.57 8.45
CA GLN A 66 -22.05 -13.11 8.05
C GLN A 66 -22.56 -12.49 6.73
N ALA A 67 -22.44 -11.18 6.57
CA ALA A 67 -22.87 -10.49 5.35
C ALA A 67 -22.06 -10.90 4.11
N ILE A 68 -20.81 -11.27 4.30
CA ILE A 68 -19.90 -11.79 3.28
C ILE A 68 -20.30 -13.23 2.92
N GLU A 69 -20.47 -14.08 3.92
CA GLU A 69 -20.88 -15.49 3.75
C GLU A 69 -22.26 -15.62 3.08
N ASP A 70 -23.24 -14.86 3.50
CA ASP A 70 -24.60 -14.85 2.94
C ASP A 70 -24.62 -14.52 1.43
N ARG A 71 -23.58 -13.84 0.95
CA ARG A 71 -23.39 -13.51 -0.48
C ARG A 71 -22.49 -14.48 -1.22
N GLY A 72 -22.00 -15.52 -0.55
CA GLY A 72 -21.08 -16.50 -1.13
C GLY A 72 -19.70 -15.91 -1.48
N MET A 73 -19.31 -14.83 -0.82
CA MET A 73 -18.00 -14.18 -1.05
C MET A 73 -16.90 -14.86 -0.23
N HIS A 74 -15.69 -14.94 -0.79
CA HIS A 74 -14.52 -15.51 -0.13
C HIS A 74 -13.56 -14.40 0.32
N LEU A 75 -13.90 -13.76 1.44
CA LEU A 75 -13.17 -12.63 2.01
C LEU A 75 -12.90 -12.86 3.49
N SER A 76 -11.78 -12.37 3.95
CA SER A 76 -11.43 -12.28 5.37
C SER A 76 -11.55 -10.84 5.84
N VAL A 77 -12.02 -10.65 7.06
CA VAL A 77 -12.19 -9.35 7.70
C VAL A 77 -11.31 -9.29 8.94
N THR A 78 -10.70 -8.15 9.17
CA THR A 78 -9.98 -7.85 10.43
C THR A 78 -10.39 -6.46 10.91
N ILE A 79 -10.65 -6.31 12.20
CA ILE A 79 -11.02 -5.04 12.82
C ILE A 79 -10.03 -4.74 13.95
N ARG A 80 -9.60 -3.49 14.02
CA ARG A 80 -8.79 -2.98 15.14
C ARG A 80 -9.18 -1.55 15.45
N ASP A 81 -8.90 -1.11 16.66
CA ASP A 81 -9.04 0.29 17.00
C ASP A 81 -8.02 1.12 16.20
N PHE A 82 -8.44 2.32 15.83
CA PHE A 82 -7.56 3.25 15.14
C PHE A 82 -6.61 3.87 16.17
N GLU A 83 -5.32 3.65 15.94
CA GLU A 83 -4.27 4.30 16.72
C GLU A 83 -3.81 5.56 15.96
N GLU A 84 -4.00 6.72 16.54
CA GLU A 84 -3.35 7.93 16.04
C GLU A 84 -1.85 7.76 16.24
N SER A 85 -1.10 7.68 15.15
CA SER A 85 0.34 7.45 15.18
C SER A 85 1.07 8.58 15.90
N GLY A 86 1.46 8.34 17.15
CA GLY A 86 2.19 9.32 17.96
C GLY A 86 3.66 9.49 17.58
N GLU A 87 4.32 8.47 17.00
CA GLU A 87 5.76 8.51 16.68
C GLU A 87 6.09 8.47 15.19
N TYR A 88 5.14 8.12 14.33
CA TYR A 88 5.28 8.19 12.88
C TYR A 88 4.63 9.44 12.29
N ALA A 89 4.61 10.55 13.07
CA ALA A 89 4.40 11.87 12.46
C ALA A 89 5.49 11.97 11.39
N LEU A 90 5.10 11.83 10.13
CA LEU A 90 5.99 11.86 8.98
C LEU A 90 6.83 13.12 9.11
N ALA A 91 8.12 12.97 9.40
CA ALA A 91 9.07 14.07 9.29
C ALA A 91 8.83 14.73 7.92
N GLU A 92 9.00 16.05 7.84
CA GLU A 92 8.91 16.72 6.54
C GLU A 92 9.72 15.94 5.52
N SER A 93 9.07 15.49 4.46
CA SER A 93 9.64 14.57 3.48
C SER A 93 9.35 15.03 2.06
N GLU A 94 10.26 14.74 1.16
CA GLU A 94 10.09 14.95 -0.28
C GLU A 94 9.70 13.63 -0.97
N PRO A 95 8.76 13.67 -1.93
CA PRO A 95 8.34 12.48 -2.66
C PRO A 95 9.32 12.14 -3.78
N PHE A 96 9.88 10.94 -3.77
CA PHE A 96 10.73 10.42 -4.83
C PHE A 96 10.21 9.11 -5.40
N VAL A 97 10.54 8.87 -6.66
CA VAL A 97 10.31 7.59 -7.33
C VAL A 97 11.66 6.95 -7.65
N VAL A 98 11.82 5.72 -7.17
CA VAL A 98 12.99 4.88 -7.45
C VAL A 98 12.55 3.74 -8.34
N THR A 99 13.10 3.70 -9.55
CA THR A 99 12.84 2.65 -10.52
C THR A 99 14.04 1.71 -10.58
N VAL A 100 13.80 0.41 -10.48
CA VAL A 100 14.82 -0.64 -10.62
C VAL A 100 14.40 -1.57 -11.74
N ASP A 101 15.28 -1.75 -12.72
CA ASP A 101 15.02 -2.58 -13.92
C ASP A 101 16.18 -3.52 -14.19
N GLY A 102 15.88 -4.76 -14.50
CA GLY A 102 16.87 -5.75 -14.91
C GLY A 102 16.38 -7.19 -14.81
N GLU A 103 17.31 -8.14 -14.76
CA GLU A 103 16.98 -9.56 -14.65
C GLU A 103 16.30 -9.85 -13.30
N ASP A 104 15.20 -10.62 -13.32
CA ASP A 104 14.46 -10.98 -12.10
C ASP A 104 15.31 -11.88 -11.18
N ARG A 105 15.32 -11.54 -9.89
CA ARG A 105 16.04 -12.26 -8.84
C ARG A 105 15.24 -12.20 -7.53
N PHE A 106 15.29 -13.27 -6.77
CA PHE A 106 14.54 -13.41 -5.50
C PHE A 106 14.80 -12.29 -4.47
N GLU A 107 15.99 -11.67 -4.50
CA GLU A 107 16.39 -10.72 -3.45
C GLU A 107 16.14 -9.24 -3.80
N ILE A 108 15.64 -8.89 -4.99
CA ILE A 108 15.60 -7.49 -5.44
C ILE A 108 14.77 -6.63 -4.48
N ILE A 109 13.52 -7.02 -4.21
CA ILE A 109 12.63 -6.24 -3.33
C ILE A 109 13.24 -6.09 -1.95
N SER A 110 13.69 -7.20 -1.34
CA SER A 110 14.24 -7.18 0.01
C SER A 110 15.53 -6.37 0.12
N ALA A 111 16.39 -6.43 -0.92
CA ALA A 111 17.65 -5.70 -0.94
C ALA A 111 17.47 -4.18 -0.94
N PHE A 112 16.53 -3.66 -1.73
CA PHE A 112 16.24 -2.22 -1.78
C PHE A 112 15.40 -1.78 -0.59
N SER A 113 14.39 -2.54 -0.18
CA SER A 113 13.58 -2.24 1.00
C SER A 113 14.43 -2.19 2.28
N LYS A 114 15.47 -3.03 2.38
CA LYS A 114 16.41 -2.96 3.50
C LYS A 114 17.16 -1.62 3.53
N ILE A 115 17.64 -1.12 2.39
CA ILE A 115 18.33 0.18 2.33
C ILE A 115 17.39 1.31 2.78
N PHE A 116 16.13 1.29 2.34
CA PHE A 116 15.13 2.28 2.77
C PHE A 116 14.88 2.18 4.27
N ALA A 117 14.69 0.98 4.81
CA ALA A 117 14.47 0.76 6.24
C ALA A 117 15.66 1.22 7.10
N ASP A 118 16.90 0.87 6.71
CA ASP A 118 18.12 1.28 7.41
C ASP A 118 18.28 2.81 7.45
N GLN A 119 17.74 3.52 6.46
CA GLN A 119 17.75 4.98 6.35
C GLN A 119 16.45 5.64 6.87
N LYS A 120 15.54 4.88 7.46
CA LYS A 120 14.20 5.34 7.90
C LYS A 120 13.39 6.04 6.81
N VAL A 121 13.59 5.64 5.55
CA VAL A 121 12.82 6.11 4.40
C VAL A 121 11.58 5.26 4.26
N ASN A 122 10.39 5.89 4.27
CA ASN A 122 9.13 5.18 4.09
C ASN A 122 8.86 4.87 2.62
N ILE A 123 8.38 3.66 2.35
CA ILE A 123 7.86 3.26 1.04
C ILE A 123 6.35 3.49 1.06
N GLU A 124 5.87 4.47 0.32
CA GLU A 124 4.43 4.80 0.23
C GLU A 124 3.70 3.87 -0.73
N ASN A 125 4.37 3.47 -1.80
CA ASN A 125 3.83 2.56 -2.81
C ASN A 125 4.93 1.73 -3.44
N LEU A 126 4.62 0.48 -3.78
CA LEU A 126 5.52 -0.42 -4.50
C LEU A 126 4.74 -1.15 -5.60
N LYS A 127 5.19 -0.99 -6.83
CA LYS A 127 4.73 -1.78 -7.97
C LYS A 127 5.86 -2.65 -8.46
N ALA A 128 5.60 -3.96 -8.54
CA ALA A 128 6.51 -4.94 -9.08
C ALA A 128 5.86 -5.54 -10.34
N LEU A 129 6.45 -5.29 -11.50
CA LEU A 129 6.03 -5.84 -12.78
C LEU A 129 7.05 -6.90 -13.19
N MET A 130 6.60 -8.14 -13.21
CA MET A 130 7.39 -9.31 -13.61
C MET A 130 6.61 -10.02 -14.72
N PRO A 131 6.81 -9.64 -15.99
CA PRO A 131 6.16 -10.29 -17.12
C PRO A 131 6.50 -11.78 -17.14
N GLU A 132 5.50 -12.65 -17.33
CA GLU A 132 5.66 -14.11 -17.26
C GLU A 132 6.63 -14.66 -18.31
N ASP A 133 6.73 -13.98 -19.46
CA ASP A 133 7.58 -14.39 -20.59
C ASP A 133 8.97 -13.76 -20.59
N GLU A 134 9.24 -12.80 -19.71
CA GLU A 134 10.50 -12.08 -19.64
C GLU A 134 11.18 -12.37 -18.29
N LYS A 135 12.44 -12.78 -18.32
CA LYS A 135 13.26 -12.89 -17.09
C LYS A 135 13.67 -11.50 -16.59
N ARG A 136 12.75 -10.56 -16.63
CA ARG A 136 12.97 -9.17 -16.24
C ARG A 136 11.98 -8.75 -15.16
N ALA A 137 12.46 -7.95 -14.23
CA ALA A 137 11.67 -7.30 -13.21
C ALA A 137 11.79 -5.79 -13.35
N LEU A 138 10.65 -5.10 -13.31
CA LEU A 138 10.59 -3.65 -13.18
C LEU A 138 9.93 -3.33 -11.84
N LEU A 139 10.69 -2.73 -10.93
CA LEU A 139 10.19 -2.28 -9.64
C LEU A 139 10.11 -0.76 -9.63
N VAL A 140 9.00 -0.24 -9.13
CA VAL A 140 8.78 1.19 -8.94
C VAL A 140 8.43 1.40 -7.47
N PHE A 141 9.36 2.00 -6.71
CA PHE A 141 9.16 2.42 -5.33
C PHE A 141 8.82 3.90 -5.31
N GLU A 142 7.68 4.26 -4.75
CA GLU A 142 7.36 5.63 -4.36
C GLU A 142 7.72 5.77 -2.89
N ILE A 143 8.61 6.70 -2.58
CA ILE A 143 9.18 6.86 -1.25
C ILE A 143 8.98 8.28 -0.73
N ALA A 144 8.79 8.40 0.58
CA ALA A 144 8.85 9.66 1.31
C ALA A 144 10.26 9.79 1.89
N LEU A 145 11.09 10.66 1.30
CA LEU A 145 12.46 10.89 1.73
C LEU A 145 12.49 11.99 2.79
N PRO A 146 12.86 11.71 4.06
CA PRO A 146 12.99 12.73 5.09
C PRO A 146 14.01 13.80 4.69
N MET A 147 13.69 15.09 4.97
CA MET A 147 14.52 16.24 4.60
C MET A 147 15.94 16.19 5.19
N GLU A 148 16.12 15.50 6.30
CA GLU A 148 17.40 15.30 7.01
C GLU A 148 18.31 14.28 6.33
N ILE A 149 17.80 13.48 5.41
CA ILE A 149 18.58 12.44 4.73
C ILE A 149 19.31 13.02 3.52
N ASP A 150 20.63 12.80 3.44
CA ASP A 150 21.40 13.16 2.25
C ASP A 150 20.94 12.34 1.03
N ARG A 151 20.14 13.00 0.20
CA ARG A 151 19.62 12.44 -1.06
C ARG A 151 20.71 11.86 -1.95
N ASN A 152 21.89 12.52 -2.00
CA ASN A 152 22.96 12.07 -2.86
C ASN A 152 23.66 10.83 -2.29
N ALA A 153 23.79 10.74 -0.97
CA ALA A 153 24.30 9.56 -0.30
C ALA A 153 23.37 8.36 -0.50
N LEU A 154 22.06 8.53 -0.29
CA LEU A 154 21.06 7.48 -0.54
C LEU A 154 21.12 7.02 -2.01
N ARG A 155 21.13 7.96 -2.97
CA ARG A 155 21.22 7.64 -4.39
C ARG A 155 22.48 6.84 -4.74
N ARG A 156 23.63 7.16 -4.15
CA ARG A 156 24.88 6.40 -4.35
C ARG A 156 24.72 4.98 -3.83
N THR A 157 24.25 4.81 -2.60
CA THR A 157 24.04 3.49 -1.97
C THR A 157 23.10 2.61 -2.81
N LEU A 158 21.98 3.18 -3.28
CA LEU A 158 21.03 2.47 -4.14
C LEU A 158 21.67 2.06 -5.48
N LYS A 159 22.42 2.98 -6.12
CA LYS A 159 23.10 2.69 -7.39
C LYS A 159 24.19 1.63 -7.24
N ASP A 160 24.95 1.65 -6.16
CA ASP A 160 25.99 0.65 -5.91
C ASP A 160 25.37 -0.72 -5.67
N LYS A 161 24.25 -0.79 -4.93
CA LYS A 161 23.51 -2.04 -4.78
C LYS A 161 22.94 -2.55 -6.13
N ALA A 162 22.35 -1.66 -6.91
CA ALA A 162 21.84 -2.02 -8.26
C ALA A 162 22.98 -2.58 -9.14
N ARG A 163 24.13 -1.92 -9.16
CA ARG A 163 25.32 -2.39 -9.92
C ARG A 163 25.79 -3.77 -9.46
N THR A 164 25.81 -4.03 -8.16
CA THR A 164 26.18 -5.34 -7.59
C THR A 164 25.23 -6.44 -8.06
N LEU A 165 23.96 -6.10 -8.25
CA LEU A 165 22.93 -7.03 -8.74
C LEU A 165 22.78 -7.07 -10.26
N GLY A 166 23.56 -6.29 -10.99
CA GLY A 166 23.45 -6.18 -12.47
C GLY A 166 22.18 -5.48 -12.95
N LEU A 167 21.62 -4.60 -12.10
CA LEU A 167 20.37 -3.88 -12.34
C LEU A 167 20.64 -2.42 -12.71
N GLN A 168 19.71 -1.81 -13.44
CA GLN A 168 19.67 -0.38 -13.68
C GLN A 168 18.79 0.30 -12.63
N LEU A 169 19.18 1.50 -12.19
CA LEU A 169 18.42 2.26 -11.20
C LEU A 169 18.32 3.74 -11.59
N SER A 170 17.11 4.25 -11.51
CA SER A 170 16.78 5.66 -11.59
C SER A 170 16.15 6.13 -10.27
N MET A 171 16.45 7.36 -9.84
CA MET A 171 15.79 8.02 -8.70
C MET A 171 15.49 9.46 -9.11
N GLN A 172 14.22 9.82 -9.10
CA GLN A 172 13.72 11.13 -9.55
C GLN A 172 12.70 11.67 -8.55
N HIS A 173 12.56 12.99 -8.46
CA HIS A 173 11.43 13.58 -7.75
C HIS A 173 10.12 13.17 -8.43
N ARG A 174 9.04 12.94 -7.64
CA ARG A 174 7.76 12.46 -8.17
C ARG A 174 7.23 13.35 -9.31
N ASP A 175 7.29 14.67 -9.15
CA ASP A 175 6.78 15.60 -10.17
C ASP A 175 7.52 15.45 -11.51
N ILE A 176 8.84 15.21 -11.47
CA ILE A 176 9.64 14.99 -12.68
C ILE A 176 9.27 13.65 -13.32
N PHE A 177 9.12 12.61 -12.49
CA PHE A 177 8.71 11.30 -12.96
C PHE A 177 7.33 11.36 -13.63
N GLU A 178 6.35 12.00 -13.00
CA GLU A 178 5.01 12.16 -13.56
C GLU A 178 5.03 12.99 -14.85
N ALA A 179 5.79 14.09 -14.90
CA ALA A 179 5.89 14.92 -16.10
C ALA A 179 6.45 14.16 -17.30
N LEU A 180 7.40 13.23 -17.06
CA LEU A 180 8.02 12.42 -18.12
C LEU A 180 7.15 11.24 -18.56
N HIS A 181 6.31 10.70 -17.66
CA HIS A 181 5.51 9.49 -17.88
C HIS A 181 4.02 9.77 -18.08
N ARG A 182 3.55 11.01 -17.94
CA ARG A 182 2.24 11.43 -18.44
C ARG A 182 2.27 11.44 -19.97
N VAL A 183 2.21 10.27 -20.56
CA VAL A 183 1.77 10.15 -21.96
C VAL A 183 0.30 10.54 -21.93
N GLN A 184 -0.03 11.70 -22.53
CA GLN A 184 -1.42 12.06 -22.75
C GLN A 184 -2.07 10.93 -23.54
N PRO A 185 -3.23 10.42 -23.10
CA PRO A 185 -4.03 9.60 -23.99
C PRO A 185 -4.46 10.51 -25.16
N VAL A 186 -4.05 10.15 -26.36
CA VAL A 186 -4.58 10.69 -27.60
C VAL A 186 -6.01 10.21 -27.78
#